data_1fb8dac22aaed8b6257bb59b583a0913
#
_entry.id   1fb8dac22aaed8b6257bb59b583a0913
#
_cell.length_a   1.000
_cell.length_b   1.000
_cell.length_c   1.000
_cell.angle_alpha   90.00
_cell.angle_beta   90.00
_cell.angle_gamma   90.00
#
_symmetry.space_group_name_H-M   'P 1'
#
loop_
_entity.id
_entity.type
_entity.pdbx_description
1 polymer ?
#
loop_
_entity_poly.entity_id
_entity_poly.type
_entity_poly.pdbx_seq_one_letter_code
_entity_poly.pdbx_strand_id
1 'polypeptide(L)'
;MYSKTTNGVTVTVTPYFLDDQSSPNESHYVWAYQVNIKNASSTTMKLNHRNWVIIDANGKIINVQGEGVVGEFPILQPGESFEYTSGTPLKTTNGIMQGFYLMSQDNGEQIKIDIPTFSLDSPYSKKNLH
;
A
#
# COMPACT_ATOMS: atom_id res chain seq x y z
N MET A 1 -0.93 3.99 11.47
CA MET A 1 -1.45 2.69 11.01
C MET A 1 -2.84 2.88 10.42
N TYR A 2 -3.04 2.35 9.23
CA TYR A 2 -4.28 2.50 8.48
C TYR A 2 -4.81 1.11 8.16
N SER A 3 -6.11 0.92 8.21
CA SER A 3 -6.69 -0.40 8.03
C SER A 3 -8.02 -0.32 7.31
N LYS A 4 -8.31 -1.32 6.48
CA LYS A 4 -9.60 -1.42 5.78
C LYS A 4 -9.92 -2.89 5.52
N THR A 5 -11.17 -3.25 5.70
CA THR A 5 -11.64 -4.61 5.48
C THR A 5 -12.60 -4.63 4.29
N THR A 6 -12.36 -5.54 3.36
CA THR A 6 -13.21 -5.75 2.18
C THR A 6 -13.44 -7.25 2.05
N ASN A 7 -14.68 -7.67 2.03
CA ASN A 7 -15.06 -9.09 1.86
C ASN A 7 -14.30 -10.03 2.80
N GLY A 8 -14.11 -9.61 4.04
CA GLY A 8 -13.44 -10.42 5.05
C GLY A 8 -11.92 -10.38 5.01
N VAL A 9 -11.33 -9.62 4.09
CA VAL A 9 -9.87 -9.46 4.04
C VAL A 9 -9.51 -8.08 4.56
N THR A 10 -8.65 -8.04 5.56
CA THR A 10 -8.22 -6.78 6.19
C THR A 10 -6.81 -6.43 5.73
N VAL A 11 -6.67 -5.25 5.16
CA VAL A 11 -5.36 -4.72 4.74
C VAL A 11 -4.98 -3.62 5.72
N THR A 12 -3.82 -3.77 6.35
CA THR A 12 -3.28 -2.78 7.29
C THR A 12 -1.96 -2.27 6.75
N VAL A 13 -1.80 -0.95 6.70
CA VAL A 13 -0.59 -0.32 6.17
C VAL A 13 0.01 0.60 7.23
N THR A 14 1.32 0.51 7.41
CA THR A 14 2.07 1.38 8.30
C THR A 14 3.21 2.02 7.48
N PRO A 15 3.12 3.33 7.20
CA PRO A 15 4.18 4.01 6.45
C PRO A 15 5.30 4.48 7.37
N TYR A 16 6.52 4.51 6.83
CA TYR A 16 7.72 4.98 7.53
C TYR A 16 8.52 5.88 6.61
N PHE A 17 8.82 7.08 7.08
CA PHE A 17 9.70 7.98 6.33
C PHE A 17 11.15 7.54 6.54
N LEU A 18 11.91 7.41 5.44
CA LEU A 18 13.30 6.98 5.49
C LEU A 18 14.21 8.19 5.34
N ASP A 19 14.54 8.83 6.45
CA ASP A 19 15.35 10.04 6.43
C ASP A 19 16.73 9.80 5.81
N ASP A 20 17.35 8.66 6.14
CA ASP A 20 18.69 8.31 5.66
C ASP A 20 18.76 8.18 4.14
N GLN A 21 17.66 7.84 3.49
CA GLN A 21 17.62 7.65 2.04
C GLN A 21 17.02 8.84 1.31
N SER A 22 16.60 9.85 2.05
CA SER A 22 15.97 11.02 1.48
C SER A 22 16.99 12.14 1.28
N SER A 23 16.73 13.01 0.28
CA SER A 23 17.54 14.17 -0.01
C SER A 23 16.62 15.36 -0.25
N PRO A 24 16.18 16.05 0.82
CA PRO A 24 15.23 17.16 0.66
C PRO A 24 15.72 18.25 -0.28
N ASN A 25 17.04 18.50 -0.31
CA ASN A 25 17.60 19.51 -1.21
C ASN A 25 17.43 19.14 -2.67
N GLU A 26 17.20 17.87 -2.97
CA GLU A 26 16.99 17.39 -4.32
C GLU A 26 15.52 16.98 -4.55
N SER A 27 14.64 17.38 -3.68
CA SER A 27 13.22 17.03 -3.76
C SER A 27 13.04 15.51 -3.87
N HIS A 28 13.76 14.80 -3.02
CA HIS A 28 13.74 13.34 -3.02
C HIS A 28 13.38 12.85 -1.62
N TYR A 29 12.20 12.29 -1.47
CA TYR A 29 11.67 11.81 -0.20
C TYR A 29 11.35 10.35 -0.35
N VAL A 30 11.97 9.50 0.46
CA VAL A 30 11.83 8.05 0.32
C VAL A 30 11.03 7.49 1.49
N TRP A 31 10.09 6.65 1.17
CA TRP A 31 9.19 6.04 2.14
C TRP A 31 9.23 4.53 2.05
N ALA A 32 9.14 3.87 3.20
CA ALA A 32 8.81 2.46 3.26
C ALA A 32 7.38 2.33 3.76
N TYR A 33 6.70 1.27 3.35
CA TYR A 33 5.40 0.96 3.91
C TYR A 33 5.31 -0.54 4.14
N GLN A 34 4.84 -0.89 5.33
CA GLN A 34 4.65 -2.26 5.72
C GLN A 34 3.18 -2.60 5.56
N VAL A 35 2.88 -3.70 4.89
CA VAL A 35 1.52 -4.11 4.62
C VAL A 35 1.28 -5.47 5.26
N ASN A 36 0.17 -5.58 5.97
CA ASN A 36 -0.31 -6.86 6.50
C ASN A 36 -1.67 -7.15 5.85
N ILE A 37 -1.80 -8.32 5.25
CA ILE A 37 -3.04 -8.76 4.61
C ILE A 37 -3.52 -9.98 5.38
N LYS A 38 -4.67 -9.85 6.04
CA LYS A 38 -5.24 -10.96 6.83
C LYS A 38 -6.54 -11.43 6.20
N ASN A 39 -6.59 -12.72 5.94
CA ASN A 39 -7.81 -13.33 5.41
C ASN A 39 -8.67 -13.84 6.56
N ALA A 40 -9.66 -13.05 6.96
CA ALA A 40 -10.63 -13.46 7.98
C ALA A 40 -11.94 -13.93 7.34
N SER A 41 -11.94 -14.19 6.03
CA SER A 41 -13.09 -14.76 5.34
C SER A 41 -13.15 -16.27 5.55
N SER A 42 -14.20 -16.90 5.05
CA SER A 42 -14.36 -18.35 5.15
C SER A 42 -13.78 -19.09 3.95
N THR A 43 -13.17 -18.39 2.99
CA THR A 43 -12.64 -19.00 1.77
C THR A 43 -11.17 -18.71 1.62
N THR A 44 -10.44 -19.59 0.91
CA THR A 44 -9.05 -19.36 0.59
C THR A 44 -8.94 -18.28 -0.50
N MET A 45 -7.98 -17.38 -0.34
CA MET A 45 -7.76 -16.26 -1.24
C MET A 45 -6.33 -16.29 -1.76
N LYS A 46 -6.16 -16.06 -3.06
CA LYS A 46 -4.84 -15.93 -3.69
C LYS A 46 -4.67 -14.52 -4.22
N LEU A 47 -3.60 -13.86 -3.83
CA LEU A 47 -3.30 -12.52 -4.32
C LEU A 47 -2.65 -12.61 -5.68
N ASN A 48 -3.29 -12.04 -6.70
CA ASN A 48 -2.83 -12.14 -8.08
C ASN A 48 -2.26 -10.85 -8.63
N HIS A 49 -2.76 -9.69 -8.18
CA HIS A 49 -2.42 -8.44 -8.82
C HIS A 49 -2.49 -7.31 -7.79
N ARG A 50 -1.59 -6.32 -7.94
CA ARG A 50 -1.60 -5.12 -7.13
C ARG A 50 -1.75 -3.90 -8.01
N ASN A 51 -2.44 -2.89 -7.51
CA ASN A 51 -2.59 -1.62 -8.19
C ASN A 51 -2.46 -0.50 -7.15
N TRP A 52 -1.47 0.37 -7.33
CA TRP A 52 -1.23 1.50 -6.45
C TRP A 52 -1.41 2.79 -7.21
N VAL A 53 -1.97 3.79 -6.53
CA VAL A 53 -2.07 5.16 -7.03
C VAL A 53 -1.39 6.05 -6.01
N ILE A 54 -0.39 6.79 -6.46
CA ILE A 54 0.37 7.71 -5.61
C ILE A 54 0.12 9.11 -6.14
N ILE A 55 -0.33 10.00 -5.25
CA ILE A 55 -0.64 11.39 -5.62
C ILE A 55 0.28 12.28 -4.80
N ASP A 56 1.14 13.05 -5.47
CA ASP A 56 2.05 13.93 -4.75
C ASP A 56 1.36 15.27 -4.40
N ALA A 57 2.08 16.14 -3.68
CA ALA A 57 1.51 17.40 -3.23
C ALA A 57 1.19 18.36 -4.36
N ASN A 58 1.73 18.14 -5.54
CA ASN A 58 1.42 18.95 -6.72
C ASN A 58 0.26 18.37 -7.54
N GLY A 59 -0.33 17.29 -7.07
CA GLY A 59 -1.43 16.64 -7.77
C GLY A 59 -1.00 15.69 -8.87
N LYS A 60 0.31 15.42 -8.99
CA LYS A 60 0.78 14.47 -9.98
C LYS A 60 0.39 13.06 -9.55
N ILE A 61 -0.18 12.32 -10.49
CA ILE A 61 -0.66 10.96 -10.23
C ILE A 61 0.28 9.95 -10.87
N ILE A 62 0.73 8.98 -10.06
CA ILE A 62 1.58 7.90 -10.52
C ILE A 62 0.84 6.60 -10.27
N ASN A 63 0.69 5.79 -11.32
CA ASN A 63 0.06 4.48 -11.21
C ASN A 63 1.13 3.40 -11.26
N VAL A 64 1.09 2.46 -10.32
CA VAL A 64 2.01 1.33 -10.27
C VAL A 64 1.19 0.06 -10.22
N GLN A 65 1.34 -0.78 -11.24
CA GLN A 65 0.61 -2.03 -11.33
C GLN A 65 1.61 -3.17 -11.49
N GLY A 66 1.21 -4.34 -11.04
CA GLY A 66 2.04 -5.51 -11.21
C GLY A 66 1.35 -6.76 -10.70
N GLU A 67 1.96 -7.91 -11.02
CA GLU A 67 1.46 -9.20 -10.56
C GLU A 67 2.06 -9.54 -9.21
N GLY A 68 1.21 -10.05 -8.32
CA GLY A 68 1.66 -10.44 -6.99
C GLY A 68 2.17 -9.29 -6.16
N VAL A 69 2.95 -9.60 -5.13
CA VAL A 69 3.63 -8.63 -4.28
C VAL A 69 5.01 -9.15 -3.96
N VAL A 70 6.03 -8.29 -4.11
CA VAL A 70 7.45 -8.60 -3.88
C VAL A 70 7.86 -9.96 -4.46
N GLY A 71 7.40 -10.24 -5.68
CA GLY A 71 7.75 -11.48 -6.37
C GLY A 71 6.99 -12.70 -5.94
N GLU A 72 5.92 -12.55 -5.14
CA GLU A 72 5.16 -13.69 -4.63
C GLU A 72 3.68 -13.55 -4.94
N PHE A 73 3.00 -14.71 -4.97
CA PHE A 73 1.55 -14.78 -5.13
C PHE A 73 0.98 -15.47 -3.89
N PRO A 74 0.85 -14.76 -2.77
CA PRO A 74 0.43 -15.39 -1.52
C PRO A 74 -0.93 -16.05 -1.62
N ILE A 75 -1.03 -17.26 -1.07
CA ILE A 75 -2.28 -17.98 -0.93
C ILE A 75 -2.60 -18.01 0.55
N LEU A 76 -3.73 -17.41 0.93
CA LEU A 76 -4.11 -17.26 2.32
C LEU A 76 -5.35 -18.08 2.61
N GLN A 77 -5.20 -19.08 3.47
CA GLN A 77 -6.34 -19.81 3.99
C GLN A 77 -7.06 -18.97 5.04
N PRO A 78 -8.30 -19.31 5.39
CA PRO A 78 -9.00 -18.57 6.44
C PRO A 78 -8.16 -18.48 7.71
N GLY A 79 -7.97 -17.26 8.22
CA GLY A 79 -7.16 -16.98 9.39
C GLY A 79 -5.71 -16.68 9.14
N GLU A 80 -5.22 -16.91 7.95
CA GLU A 80 -3.81 -16.66 7.63
C GLU A 80 -3.55 -15.21 7.23
N SER A 81 -2.31 -14.78 7.43
CA SER A 81 -1.86 -13.44 7.10
C SER A 81 -0.59 -13.49 6.26
N PHE A 82 -0.39 -12.46 5.46
CA PHE A 82 0.86 -12.24 4.72
C PHE A 82 1.32 -10.83 4.99
N GLU A 83 2.61 -10.66 5.25
CA GLU A 83 3.18 -9.36 5.55
C GLU A 83 4.37 -9.10 4.65
N TYR A 84 4.45 -7.89 4.13
CA TYR A 84 5.60 -7.50 3.31
C TYR A 84 5.88 -6.01 3.49
N THR A 85 7.09 -5.61 3.13
CA THR A 85 7.50 -4.21 3.15
C THR A 85 7.98 -3.83 1.76
N SER A 86 7.56 -2.67 1.31
CA SER A 86 8.01 -2.12 0.03
C SER A 86 8.28 -0.63 0.23
N GLY A 87 8.67 0.05 -0.83
CA GLY A 87 8.99 1.46 -0.72
C GLY A 87 8.63 2.23 -1.96
N THR A 88 8.61 3.55 -1.81
CA THR A 88 8.35 4.45 -2.91
C THR A 88 9.09 5.77 -2.69
N PRO A 89 9.65 6.36 -3.76
CA PRO A 89 10.12 7.73 -3.70
C PRO A 89 8.96 8.69 -3.94
N LEU A 90 9.11 9.90 -3.43
CA LEU A 90 8.15 10.98 -3.63
C LEU A 90 8.94 12.24 -3.90
N LYS A 91 8.50 13.09 -4.82
CA LYS A 91 9.23 14.31 -5.17
C LYS A 91 8.78 15.51 -4.35
N THR A 92 7.78 15.33 -3.51
CA THR A 92 7.25 16.40 -2.66
C THR A 92 7.29 15.94 -1.21
N THR A 93 7.13 16.91 -0.29
CA THR A 93 7.24 16.63 1.15
C THR A 93 6.12 15.75 1.67
N ASN A 94 5.01 15.68 0.96
CA ASN A 94 3.88 14.85 1.35
C ASN A 94 3.16 14.32 0.12
N GLY A 95 2.28 13.36 0.35
CA GLY A 95 1.47 12.77 -0.70
C GLY A 95 0.44 11.82 -0.11
N ILE A 96 -0.28 11.15 -1.00
CA ILE A 96 -1.33 10.21 -0.63
C ILE A 96 -1.14 8.94 -1.45
N MET A 97 -1.35 7.79 -0.81
CA MET A 97 -1.34 6.51 -1.50
C MET A 97 -2.67 5.81 -1.30
N GLN A 98 -3.11 5.11 -2.33
CA GLN A 98 -4.30 4.28 -2.28
C GLN A 98 -4.18 3.20 -3.34
N GLY A 99 -5.05 2.21 -3.30
CA GLY A 99 -5.02 1.16 -4.30
C GLY A 99 -5.87 -0.02 -3.92
N PHE A 100 -5.59 -1.13 -4.60
CA PHE A 100 -6.32 -2.36 -4.34
C PHE A 100 -5.50 -3.56 -4.79
N TYR A 101 -5.90 -4.72 -4.28
CA TYR A 101 -5.41 -6.01 -4.76
C TYR A 101 -6.55 -6.73 -5.47
N LEU A 102 -6.21 -7.52 -6.48
CA LEU A 102 -7.14 -8.48 -7.05
C LEU A 102 -6.77 -9.85 -6.49
N MET A 103 -7.71 -10.45 -5.80
CA MET A 103 -7.55 -11.78 -5.21
C MET A 103 -8.57 -12.73 -5.81
N SER A 104 -8.21 -13.99 -5.94
CA SER A 104 -9.13 -15.01 -6.44
C SER A 104 -9.48 -16.00 -5.36
N GLN A 105 -10.73 -16.48 -5.40
CA GLN A 105 -11.22 -17.55 -4.53
C GLN A 105 -11.00 -18.89 -5.20
N ASP A 106 -11.28 -19.98 -4.46
CA ASP A 106 -11.13 -21.33 -4.97
C ASP A 106 -11.98 -21.59 -6.22
N ASN A 107 -13.13 -20.92 -6.33
CA ASN A 107 -14.00 -21.08 -7.48
C ASN A 107 -13.56 -20.26 -8.69
N GLY A 108 -12.40 -19.58 -8.59
CA GLY A 108 -11.86 -18.76 -9.67
C GLY A 108 -12.43 -17.34 -9.75
N GLU A 109 -13.37 -17.01 -8.90
CA GLU A 109 -13.94 -15.68 -8.87
C GLU A 109 -12.91 -14.67 -8.36
N GLN A 110 -12.74 -13.55 -9.08
CA GLN A 110 -11.84 -12.48 -8.64
C GLN A 110 -12.60 -11.47 -7.80
N ILE A 111 -11.93 -11.01 -6.75
CA ILE A 111 -12.49 -10.04 -5.81
C ILE A 111 -11.50 -8.89 -5.68
N LYS A 112 -12.02 -7.66 -5.72
CA LYS A 112 -11.23 -6.46 -5.51
C LYS A 112 -11.18 -6.20 -4.01
N ILE A 113 -9.97 -6.18 -3.45
CA ILE A 113 -9.73 -5.91 -2.03
C ILE A 113 -9.08 -4.55 -1.92
N ASP A 114 -9.74 -3.61 -1.26
CA ASP A 114 -9.23 -2.26 -1.16
C ASP A 114 -8.07 -2.15 -0.19
N ILE A 115 -7.08 -1.33 -0.56
CA ILE A 115 -6.02 -0.90 0.34
C ILE A 115 -6.52 0.40 0.98
N PRO A 116 -6.34 0.61 2.29
CA PRO A 116 -6.78 1.87 2.88
C PRO A 116 -6.00 3.03 2.27
N THR A 117 -6.67 4.15 2.07
CA THR A 117 -6.01 5.38 1.66
C THR A 117 -5.21 5.91 2.83
N PHE A 118 -3.96 6.28 2.60
CA PHE A 118 -3.12 6.80 3.68
C PHE A 118 -2.24 7.94 3.18
N SER A 119 -1.86 8.80 4.11
CA SER A 119 -1.03 9.95 3.78
C SER A 119 0.43 9.66 4.10
N LEU A 120 1.29 10.30 3.31
CA LEU A 120 2.74 10.30 3.50
C LEU A 120 3.11 11.73 3.85
N ASP A 121 3.30 12.02 5.14
CA ASP A 121 3.64 13.35 5.61
C ASP A 121 5.03 13.31 6.22
N SER A 122 6.03 13.82 5.48
CA SER A 122 7.39 13.83 5.97
C SER A 122 7.56 14.95 7.02
N PRO A 123 8.66 14.91 7.82
CA PRO A 123 8.95 16.00 8.75
C PRO A 123 9.18 17.34 8.05
N TYR A 124 9.38 17.32 6.74
CA TYR A 124 9.61 18.53 5.96
C TYR A 124 8.34 19.15 5.42
N SER A 125 7.20 18.57 5.71
CA SER A 125 5.92 19.12 5.27
C SER A 125 5.61 20.39 6.04
N LYS A 126 5.20 21.46 5.34
CA LYS A 126 4.95 22.76 5.97
C LYS A 126 3.48 23.06 6.09
N LYS A 127 2.71 22.09 6.38
CA LYS A 127 1.27 22.21 6.35
C LYS A 127 0.68 23.14 7.39
N ASN A 128 1.45 23.60 8.35
CA ASN A 128 0.87 24.34 9.46
C ASN A 128 1.55 25.65 9.70
N LEU A 129 2.05 26.26 8.68
CA LEU A 129 2.80 27.43 8.87
C LEU A 129 2.00 28.65 8.99
N HIS A 130 1.24 28.86 9.66
CA HIS A 130 0.47 30.07 9.88
C HIS A 130 -0.90 29.78 10.24
#